data_3fd9ae211735af8d5140bc3e04308d3b
#
_entry.id   3fd9ae211735af8d5140bc3e04308d3b
#
_cell.length_a   1.000
_cell.length_b   1.000
_cell.length_c   1.000
_cell.angle_alpha   90.00
_cell.angle_beta   90.00
_cell.angle_gamma   90.00
#
_symmetry.space_group_name_H-M   'P 1'
#
loop_
_entity.id
_entity.type
_entity.pdbx_description
1 polymer ?
#
loop_
_entity_poly.entity_id
_entity_poly.type
_entity_poly.pdbx_seq_one_letter_code
_entity_poly.pdbx_strand_id
1 'polypeptide(L)'
;MINETLHTFISVTKNGSFNKAAEKLSLTAPAVMKQMNSLEKSVGAPLFERTNRGIRLTPAGESFLKDAKTILRYTRKSIERAQIAAGQTPHLPTCG
;
A
#
# COMPACT_ATOMS: atom_id res chain seq x y z
N MET A 1 5.28 1.27 -9.31
CA MET A 1 3.88 1.36 -9.73
C MET A 1 2.99 1.66 -8.55
N ILE A 2 1.86 2.29 -8.80
CA ILE A 2 0.98 2.76 -7.70
C ILE A 2 0.50 1.62 -6.81
N ASN A 3 0.16 0.46 -7.38
CA ASN A 3 -0.35 -0.65 -6.58
C ASN A 3 0.67 -1.19 -5.58
N GLU A 4 1.92 -1.26 -5.95
CA GLU A 4 2.99 -1.68 -5.03
C GLU A 4 3.13 -0.68 -3.89
N THR A 5 3.09 0.61 -4.21
CA THR A 5 3.19 1.67 -3.22
C THR A 5 2.02 1.60 -2.24
N LEU A 6 0.79 1.32 -2.74
CA LEU A 6 -0.38 1.17 -1.89
C LEU A 6 -0.27 -0.05 -0.98
N HIS A 7 0.25 -1.16 -1.48
CA HIS A 7 0.51 -2.34 -0.66
C HIS A 7 1.51 -2.01 0.45
N THR A 8 2.57 -1.32 0.11
CA THR A 8 3.58 -0.89 1.09
C THR A 8 2.94 0.01 2.15
N PHE A 9 2.13 0.97 1.73
CA PHE A 9 1.43 1.86 2.64
C PHE A 9 0.56 1.10 3.63
N ILE A 10 -0.24 0.16 3.14
CA ILE A 10 -1.12 -0.65 4.00
C ILE A 10 -0.29 -1.50 4.97
N SER A 11 0.81 -2.09 4.49
CA SER A 11 1.70 -2.88 5.34
C SER A 11 2.32 -2.03 6.44
N VAL A 12 2.76 -0.82 6.12
CA VAL A 12 3.34 0.09 7.12
C VAL A 12 2.29 0.44 8.19
N THR A 13 1.06 0.71 7.78
CA THR A 13 0.00 1.02 8.74
C THR A 13 -0.32 -0.16 9.64
N LYS A 14 -0.37 -1.36 9.07
CA LYS A 14 -0.66 -2.59 9.82
C LYS A 14 0.41 -2.91 10.85
N ASN A 15 1.66 -2.71 10.49
CA ASN A 15 2.78 -3.09 11.33
C ASN A 15 3.22 -1.98 12.29
N GLY A 16 2.79 -0.75 12.05
CA GLY A 16 3.14 0.39 12.88
C GLY A 16 4.63 0.76 12.84
N SER A 17 5.36 0.26 11.84
CA SER A 17 6.80 0.44 11.75
C SER A 17 7.28 0.23 10.32
N PHE A 18 8.18 1.09 9.87
CA PHE A 18 8.82 0.91 8.56
C PHE A 18 9.69 -0.34 8.53
N ASN A 19 10.40 -0.62 9.61
CA ASN A 19 11.27 -1.80 9.68
C ASN A 19 10.48 -3.10 9.60
N LYS A 20 9.39 -3.21 10.34
CA LYS A 20 8.54 -4.40 10.30
C LYS A 20 7.89 -4.60 8.95
N ALA A 21 7.41 -3.51 8.34
CA ALA A 21 6.84 -3.59 7.00
C ALA A 21 7.88 -4.05 5.98
N ALA A 22 9.10 -3.53 6.08
CA ALA A 22 10.19 -3.92 5.20
C ALA A 22 10.46 -5.43 5.29
N GLU A 23 10.50 -5.97 6.50
CA GLU A 23 10.67 -7.42 6.70
C GLU A 23 9.55 -8.22 6.02
N LYS A 24 8.32 -7.80 6.23
CA LYS A 24 7.15 -8.48 5.66
C LYS A 24 7.14 -8.45 4.13
N LEU A 25 7.65 -7.38 3.56
CA LEU A 25 7.64 -7.17 2.11
C LEU A 25 8.95 -7.61 1.43
N SER A 26 9.90 -8.11 2.19
CA SER A 26 11.24 -8.46 1.69
C SER A 26 11.92 -7.26 1.01
N LEU A 27 11.76 -6.10 1.64
CA LEU A 27 12.38 -4.85 1.19
C LEU A 27 13.32 -4.35 2.29
N THR A 28 14.16 -3.38 1.95
CA THR A 28 14.96 -2.67 2.95
C THR A 28 14.12 -1.54 3.56
N ALA A 29 14.43 -1.15 4.79
CA ALA A 29 13.74 -0.03 5.44
C ALA A 29 13.92 1.28 4.64
N PRO A 30 15.12 1.62 4.13
CA PRO A 30 15.25 2.80 3.26
C PRO A 30 14.38 2.76 2.01
N ALA A 31 14.19 1.59 1.40
CA ALA A 31 13.32 1.45 0.24
C ALA A 31 11.86 1.76 0.58
N VAL A 32 11.40 1.25 1.73
CA VAL A 32 10.04 1.52 2.21
C VAL A 32 9.88 3.02 2.50
N MET A 33 10.84 3.63 3.16
CA MET A 33 10.80 5.06 3.47
C MET A 33 10.75 5.90 2.20
N LYS A 34 11.54 5.53 1.19
CA LYS A 34 11.55 6.23 -0.09
C LYS A 34 10.19 6.16 -0.78
N GLN A 35 9.57 4.99 -0.79
CA GLN A 35 8.23 4.84 -1.35
C GLN A 35 7.21 5.70 -0.62
N MET A 36 7.26 5.71 0.72
CA MET A 36 6.31 6.49 1.50
C MET A 36 6.52 7.98 1.34
N ASN A 37 7.77 8.42 1.25
CA ASN A 37 8.06 9.84 0.98
C ASN A 37 7.53 10.27 -0.40
N SER A 38 7.70 9.43 -1.41
CA SER A 38 7.14 9.69 -2.74
C SER A 38 5.63 9.76 -2.71
N LEU A 39 5.00 8.85 -1.98
CA LEU A 39 3.55 8.83 -1.85
C LEU A 39 3.03 10.10 -1.18
N GLU A 40 3.66 10.52 -0.10
CA GLU A 40 3.28 11.75 0.59
C GLU A 40 3.44 12.98 -0.31
N LYS A 41 4.48 13.01 -1.12
CA LYS A 41 4.67 14.07 -2.12
C LYS A 41 3.54 14.09 -3.15
N SER A 42 3.15 12.91 -3.62
CA SER A 42 2.07 12.81 -4.61
C SER A 42 0.72 13.24 -4.03
N VAL A 43 0.47 12.90 -2.78
CA VAL A 43 -0.76 13.29 -2.09
C VAL A 43 -0.73 14.77 -1.70
N GLY A 44 0.45 15.30 -1.41
CA GLY A 44 0.61 16.68 -0.98
C GLY A 44 0.38 16.89 0.50
N ALA A 45 0.41 15.83 1.29
CA ALA A 45 0.20 15.90 2.74
C ALA A 45 0.91 14.75 3.43
N PRO A 46 1.37 14.93 4.68
CA PRO A 46 1.91 13.83 5.45
C PRO A 46 0.83 12.80 5.75
N LEU A 47 1.16 11.53 5.55
CA LEU A 47 0.25 10.41 5.83
C LEU A 47 0.59 9.75 7.18
N PHE A 48 1.81 9.92 7.64
CA PHE A 48 2.29 9.36 8.90
C PHE A 48 2.87 10.43 9.77
N GLU A 49 2.75 10.25 11.09
CA GLU A 49 3.54 11.03 12.05
C GLU A 49 4.31 10.05 12.93
N ARG A 50 5.51 10.46 13.31
CA ARG A 50 6.38 9.66 14.16
C ARG A 50 6.07 9.96 15.61
N THR A 51 5.99 8.91 16.41
CA THR A 51 5.78 8.99 17.84
C THR A 51 6.85 8.18 18.56
N ASN A 52 6.92 8.30 19.88
CA ASN A 52 7.85 7.51 20.67
C ASN A 52 7.58 6.00 20.59
N ARG A 53 6.39 5.62 20.17
CA ARG A 53 5.98 4.21 20.07
C ARG A 53 6.02 3.69 18.64
N GLY A 54 6.51 4.48 17.70
CA GLY A 54 6.57 4.11 16.30
C GLY A 54 5.90 5.17 15.44
N ILE A 55 5.05 4.74 14.53
CA ILE A 55 4.35 5.64 13.62
C ILE A 55 2.85 5.45 13.75
N ARG A 56 2.13 6.51 13.45
CA ARG A 56 0.67 6.44 13.36
C ARG A 56 0.20 7.27 12.17
N LEU A 57 -1.03 7.03 11.74
CA LEU A 57 -1.60 7.77 10.63
C LEU A 57 -2.03 9.17 11.05
N THR A 58 -1.80 10.13 10.15
CA THR A 58 -2.44 11.44 10.24
C THR A 58 -3.91 11.31 9.79
N PRO A 59 -4.74 12.33 10.00
CA PRO A 59 -6.09 12.31 9.41
C PRO A 59 -6.09 12.09 7.90
N ALA A 60 -5.12 12.69 7.19
CA ALA A 60 -4.96 12.45 5.76
C ALA A 60 -4.60 10.98 5.48
N GLY A 61 -3.75 10.40 6.32
CA GLY A 61 -3.39 8.98 6.19
C GLY A 61 -4.57 8.06 6.42
N GLU A 62 -5.41 8.36 7.40
CA GLU A 62 -6.62 7.55 7.68
C GLU A 62 -7.59 7.59 6.50
N SER A 63 -7.82 8.78 5.95
CA SER A 63 -8.66 8.94 4.77
C SER A 63 -8.10 8.17 3.58
N PHE A 64 -6.80 8.32 3.33
CA PHE A 64 -6.14 7.67 2.21
C PHE A 64 -6.13 6.14 2.36
N LEU A 65 -6.01 5.63 3.58
CA LEU A 65 -6.02 4.18 3.82
C LEU A 65 -7.31 3.52 3.33
N LYS A 66 -8.44 4.14 3.59
CA LYS A 66 -9.73 3.62 3.12
C LYS A 66 -9.76 3.53 1.59
N ASP A 67 -9.31 4.58 0.95
CA ASP A 67 -9.30 4.64 -0.51
C ASP A 67 -8.25 3.69 -1.10
N ALA A 68 -7.10 3.56 -0.47
CA ALA A 68 -6.06 2.63 -0.93
C ALA A 68 -6.58 1.20 -0.95
N LYS A 69 -7.29 0.78 0.09
CA LYS A 69 -7.90 -0.56 0.14
C LYS A 69 -8.93 -0.74 -0.97
N THR A 70 -9.74 0.28 -1.22
CA THR A 70 -10.74 0.25 -2.28
C THR A 70 -10.10 0.17 -3.66
N ILE A 71 -9.05 0.95 -3.89
CA ILE A 71 -8.32 0.95 -5.17
C ILE A 71 -7.74 -0.43 -5.46
N LEU A 72 -7.09 -1.05 -4.47
CA LEU A 72 -6.52 -2.38 -4.65
C LEU A 72 -7.59 -3.43 -4.93
N ARG A 73 -8.70 -3.37 -4.22
CA ARG A 73 -9.82 -4.27 -4.43
C ARG A 73 -10.42 -4.10 -5.82
N TYR A 74 -10.60 -2.86 -6.25
CA TYR A 74 -11.14 -2.56 -7.56
C TYR A 74 -10.21 -3.04 -8.67
N THR A 75 -8.91 -2.83 -8.53
CA THR A 75 -7.91 -3.31 -9.49
C THR A 75 -7.99 -4.82 -9.64
N ARG A 76 -8.08 -5.55 -8.53
CA ARG A 76 -8.23 -7.01 -8.55
C ARG A 76 -9.45 -7.45 -9.32
N LYS A 77 -10.59 -6.84 -9.04
CA LYS A 77 -11.85 -7.16 -9.73
C LYS A 77 -11.78 -6.82 -11.22
N SER A 78 -11.11 -5.74 -11.57
CA SER A 78 -10.95 -5.34 -12.97
C SER A 78 -10.15 -6.38 -13.75
N ILE A 79 -9.09 -6.91 -13.15
CA ILE A 79 -8.28 -7.96 -13.75
C ILE A 79 -9.12 -9.24 -13.95
N GLU A 80 -9.86 -9.64 -12.93
CA GLU A 80 -10.73 -10.82 -13.02
C GLU A 80 -11.77 -10.68 -14.15
N ARG A 81 -12.39 -9.51 -14.25
CA ARG A 81 -13.38 -9.25 -15.30
C ARG A 81 -12.75 -9.31 -16.69
N ALA A 82 -11.54 -8.78 -16.83
CA ALA A 82 -10.83 -8.83 -18.10
C ALA A 82 -10.47 -10.27 -18.48
N GLN A 83 -10.05 -11.08 -17.51
CA GLN A 83 -9.74 -12.49 -17.73
C GLN A 83 -10.98 -13.27 -18.16
N ILE A 84 -12.11 -13.04 -17.51
CA ILE A 84 -13.37 -13.67 -17.87
C ILE A 84 -13.79 -13.28 -19.29
N ALA A 85 -13.68 -12.00 -19.62
CA ALA A 85 -14.02 -11.52 -20.97
C ALA A 85 -13.12 -12.13 -22.05
N ALA A 86 -11.88 -12.47 -21.69
CA ALA A 86 -10.94 -13.12 -22.59
C ALA A 86 -11.17 -14.64 -22.69
N GLY A 87 -12.15 -15.20 -21.97
CA GLY A 87 -12.41 -16.64 -21.94
C GLY A 87 -11.48 -17.40 -21.03
N GLN A 88 -10.80 -16.73 -20.12
CA GLN A 88 -9.87 -17.36 -19.18
C GLN A 88 -10.52 -17.58 -17.83
N THR A 89 -9.96 -18.54 -17.07
CA THR A 89 -10.36 -18.71 -15.68
C THR A 89 -9.78 -17.54 -14.86
N PRO A 90 -10.58 -16.86 -14.02
CA PRO A 90 -10.07 -15.80 -13.19
C PRO A 90 -8.92 -16.28 -12.32
N HIS A 91 -7.83 -15.53 -12.35
CA HIS A 91 -6.67 -15.88 -11.58
C HIS A 91 -5.86 -14.61 -11.31
N LEU A 92 -5.38 -14.45 -10.10
CA LEU A 92 -4.58 -13.33 -9.70
C LEU A 92 -3.17 -13.78 -9.36
N PRO A 93 -2.16 -13.00 -9.78
CA PRO A 93 -0.82 -13.28 -9.28
C PRO A 93 -0.84 -13.17 -7.76
N THR A 94 -0.31 -14.18 -7.10
CA THR A 94 -0.16 -14.14 -5.66
C THR A 94 0.90 -13.10 -5.34
N CYS A 95 0.52 -12.10 -4.57
CA CYS A 95 1.50 -11.23 -3.94
C CYS A 95 2.08 -12.03 -2.80
N GLY A 96 3.26 -12.53 -3.01
CA GLY A 96 3.95 -13.31 -2.00
C GLY A 96 4.24 -12.52 -0.76
#